data_c9a22adb00db17853ca88b5c690eaf09
#
_entry.id   c9a22adb00db17853ca88b5c690eaf09
#
_cell.length_a   1.000
_cell.length_b   1.000
_cell.length_c   1.000
_cell.angle_alpha   90.00
_cell.angle_beta   90.00
_cell.angle_gamma   90.00
#
_symmetry.space_group_name_H-M   'P 1'
#
loop_
_entity.id
_entity.type
_entity.pdbx_description
1 polymer ?
#
loop_
_entity_poly.entity_id
_entity_poly.type
_entity_poly.pdbx_seq_one_letter_code
_entity_poly.pdbx_strand_id
1 'polypeptide(L)'
;MAAANSQKSPKSYKIVDEMNAHEAMIVVDPATQGTYHVVAYDDSGLRRELAALDAGEEVDLALDRAGVRANVWQARRATPNTRNT
;
A
#
# COMPACT_ATOMS: atom_id res chain seq x y z
N MET A 1 -14.73 18.60 1.88
CA MET A 1 -14.66 18.03 2.22
C MET A 1 -14.35 16.98 2.31
N ALA A 2 -13.83 16.72 2.24
CA ALA A 2 -13.63 15.56 2.10
C ALA A 2 -14.04 14.74 2.95
N ALA A 3 -14.63 14.00 2.68
CA ALA A 3 -15.14 13.13 3.55
C ALA A 3 -14.16 12.27 4.10
N ALA A 4 -14.21 12.06 5.27
CA ALA A 4 -13.40 11.08 5.87
C ALA A 4 -13.84 9.75 5.38
N ASN A 5 -12.93 8.90 5.13
CA ASN A 5 -13.28 7.58 4.74
C ASN A 5 -12.14 6.66 5.13
N SER A 6 -12.26 5.40 4.78
CA SER A 6 -11.28 4.42 5.20
C SER A 6 -10.09 4.34 4.26
N GLN A 7 -10.04 5.20 3.27
CA GLN A 7 -8.95 5.21 2.34
C GLN A 7 -7.84 6.12 2.82
N LYS A 8 -6.63 5.74 2.57
CA LYS A 8 -5.48 6.60 2.75
C LYS A 8 -5.15 7.26 1.43
N SER A 9 -4.88 8.54 1.45
CA SER A 9 -4.46 9.24 0.26
C SER A 9 -3.18 8.65 -0.29
N PRO A 10 -2.99 8.71 -1.60
CA PRO A 10 -1.75 8.23 -2.19
C PRO A 10 -0.55 8.94 -1.60
N LYS A 11 0.48 8.20 -1.28
CA LYS A 11 1.71 8.75 -0.74
C LYS A 11 2.82 7.73 -0.86
N SER A 12 4.02 8.14 -0.54
CA SER A 12 5.17 7.25 -0.55
C SER A 12 5.21 6.45 0.72
N TYR A 13 5.44 5.17 0.57
CA TYR A 13 5.65 4.23 1.68
C TYR A 13 6.98 3.55 1.50
N LYS A 14 7.59 3.17 2.59
CA LYS A 14 8.86 2.47 2.57
C LYS A 14 8.63 1.02 2.96
N ILE A 15 9.26 0.12 2.23
CA ILE A 15 9.12 -1.31 2.49
C ILE A 15 9.92 -1.65 3.75
N VAL A 16 9.24 -2.24 4.73
CA VAL A 16 9.89 -2.71 5.95
C VAL A 16 10.15 -4.20 5.84
N ASP A 17 9.11 -4.95 5.50
CA ASP A 17 9.25 -6.39 5.26
C ASP A 17 8.78 -6.68 3.86
N GLU A 18 9.63 -7.37 3.11
CA GLU A 18 9.32 -7.76 1.73
C GLU A 18 8.16 -8.74 1.72
N MET A 19 7.49 -8.81 0.58
CA MET A 19 6.36 -9.71 0.44
C MET A 19 6.77 -11.15 0.71
N ASN A 20 6.02 -11.82 1.57
CA ASN A 20 6.34 -13.18 1.95
C ASN A 20 5.54 -14.18 1.12
N ALA A 21 5.63 -15.45 1.46
CA ALA A 21 4.97 -16.51 0.72
C ALA A 21 3.45 -16.42 0.76
N HIS A 22 2.91 -15.69 1.74
CA HIS A 22 1.46 -15.48 1.84
C HIS A 22 1.03 -14.19 1.17
N GLU A 23 1.95 -13.57 0.44
CA GLU A 23 1.69 -12.31 -0.27
C GLU A 23 1.37 -11.16 0.69
N ALA A 24 1.93 -11.20 1.87
CA ALA A 24 1.79 -10.12 2.84
C ALA A 24 3.11 -9.40 2.98
N MET A 25 3.03 -8.10 3.15
CA MET A 25 4.23 -7.28 3.34
C MET A 25 3.92 -6.16 4.31
N ILE A 26 4.96 -5.53 4.84
CA ILE A 26 4.80 -4.43 5.77
C ILE A 26 5.46 -3.21 5.19
N VAL A 27 4.72 -2.10 5.20
CA VAL A 27 5.24 -0.81 4.76
C VAL A 27 5.07 0.20 5.88
N VAL A 28 5.86 1.25 5.83
CA VAL A 28 5.79 2.33 6.81
C VAL A 28 5.59 3.64 6.07
N ASP A 29 4.81 4.52 6.68
CA ASP A 29 4.68 5.89 6.21
C ASP A 29 5.82 6.67 6.85
N PRO A 30 6.82 7.13 6.08
CA PRO A 30 7.98 7.78 6.70
C PRO A 30 7.63 9.08 7.40
N ALA A 31 6.54 9.72 7.03
CA ALA A 31 6.17 10.99 7.66
C ALA A 31 5.60 10.79 9.05
N THR A 32 4.84 9.72 9.27
CA THR A 32 4.19 9.47 10.56
C THR A 32 4.75 8.29 11.29
N GLN A 33 5.55 7.47 10.59
CA GLN A 33 6.09 6.22 11.09
C GLN A 33 5.03 5.18 11.41
N GLY A 34 3.83 5.37 10.87
CA GLY A 34 2.79 4.36 10.97
C GLY A 34 3.12 3.18 10.09
N THR A 35 2.91 1.98 10.61
CA THR A 35 3.14 0.76 9.84
C THR A 35 1.83 0.16 9.40
N TYR A 36 1.87 -0.47 8.22
CA TYR A 36 0.66 -1.02 7.62
C TYR A 36 0.97 -2.41 7.07
N HIS A 37 0.13 -3.37 7.41
CA HIS A 37 0.24 -4.73 6.91
C HIS A 37 -0.57 -4.84 5.64
N VAL A 38 0.09 -5.00 4.51
CA VAL A 38 -0.57 -5.08 3.21
C VAL A 38 -0.80 -6.55 2.90
N VAL A 39 -2.05 -6.93 2.77
CA VAL A 39 -2.42 -8.34 2.59
C VAL A 39 -3.22 -8.58 1.31
N ALA A 40 -3.56 -7.53 0.58
CA ALA A 40 -4.34 -7.66 -0.64
C ALA A 40 -3.88 -6.59 -1.61
N TYR A 41 -4.14 -6.81 -2.88
CA TYR A 41 -3.67 -5.93 -3.94
C TYR A 41 -4.77 -5.77 -4.97
N ASP A 42 -4.92 -4.55 -5.45
CA ASP A 42 -6.01 -4.20 -6.35
C ASP A 42 -5.91 -4.97 -7.68
N ASP A 43 -4.69 -5.16 -8.16
CA ASP A 43 -4.51 -5.93 -9.37
C ASP A 43 -3.23 -6.74 -9.27
N SER A 44 -3.15 -7.79 -10.08
CA SER A 44 -2.02 -8.70 -10.02
C SER A 44 -0.73 -8.09 -10.54
N GLY A 45 -0.83 -7.10 -11.41
CA GLY A 45 0.35 -6.39 -11.87
C GLY A 45 1.00 -5.61 -10.75
N LEU A 46 0.18 -4.93 -9.93
CA LEU A 46 0.68 -4.22 -8.77
C LEU A 46 1.29 -5.19 -7.77
N ARG A 47 0.63 -6.31 -7.53
CA ARG A 47 1.18 -7.32 -6.62
C ARG A 47 2.57 -7.77 -7.07
N ARG A 48 2.74 -8.02 -8.37
CA ARG A 48 4.04 -8.43 -8.88
C ARG A 48 5.09 -7.34 -8.75
N GLU A 49 4.70 -6.10 -9.00
CA GLU A 49 5.63 -4.99 -8.85
C GLU A 49 6.12 -4.88 -7.41
N LEU A 50 5.18 -4.97 -6.47
CA LEU A 50 5.54 -4.85 -5.06
C LEU A 50 6.40 -6.04 -4.60
N ALA A 51 6.13 -7.22 -5.14
CA ALA A 51 6.90 -8.39 -4.78
C ALA A 51 8.35 -8.29 -5.22
N ALA A 52 8.63 -7.46 -6.21
CA ALA A 52 9.98 -7.29 -6.71
C ALA A 52 10.78 -6.25 -5.93
N LEU A 53 10.16 -5.57 -4.99
CA LEU A 53 10.85 -4.52 -4.25
C LEU A 53 11.52 -5.08 -3.01
N ASP A 54 12.65 -4.49 -2.66
CA ASP A 54 13.42 -4.92 -1.49
C ASP A 54 13.09 -4.03 -0.30
N ALA A 55 13.36 -4.55 0.88
CA ALA A 55 13.21 -3.75 2.09
C ALA A 55 14.08 -2.51 1.98
N GLY A 56 13.53 -1.37 2.38
CA GLY A 56 14.20 -0.09 2.30
C GLY A 56 13.83 0.72 1.08
N GLU A 57 13.22 0.10 0.07
CA GLU A 57 12.80 0.84 -1.10
C GLU A 57 11.50 1.58 -0.84
N GLU A 58 11.29 2.66 -1.55
CA GLU A 58 10.06 3.44 -1.42
C GLU A 58 9.20 3.24 -2.64
N VAL A 59 7.89 3.29 -2.43
CA VAL A 59 6.93 3.10 -3.50
C VAL A 59 5.70 3.95 -3.20
N ASP A 60 5.10 4.49 -4.24
CA ASP A 60 3.87 5.26 -4.10
C ASP A 60 2.69 4.31 -4.15
N LEU A 61 1.87 4.39 -3.13
CA LEU A 61 0.69 3.52 -3.00
C LEU A 61 -0.46 4.28 -2.40
N ALA A 62 -1.66 3.81 -2.66
CA ALA A 62 -2.83 4.16 -1.88
C ALA A 62 -3.23 2.91 -1.12
N LEU A 63 -3.70 3.08 0.10
CA LEU A 63 -4.09 1.95 0.94
C LEU A 63 -5.55 2.08 1.33
N ASP A 64 -6.27 0.97 1.20
CA ASP A 64 -7.65 0.86 1.64
C ASP A 64 -7.72 -0.17 2.75
N ARG A 65 -8.62 0.04 3.70
CA ARG A 65 -8.78 -0.93 4.77
C ARG A 65 -9.22 -2.28 4.20
N ALA A 66 -8.56 -3.33 4.62
CA ALA A 66 -8.91 -4.68 4.21
C ALA A 66 -9.66 -5.42 5.30
N GLY A 67 -9.67 -4.90 6.51
CA GLY A 67 -10.39 -5.50 7.60
C GLY A 67 -10.85 -4.44 8.56
N VAL A 68 -11.83 -4.78 9.41
CA VAL A 68 -12.41 -3.78 10.30
C VAL A 68 -11.71 -3.71 11.65
N ARG A 69 -10.95 -4.72 12.01
CA ARG A 69 -10.37 -4.76 13.34
C ARG A 69 -8.87 -4.78 13.36
N ALA A 70 -8.26 -5.25 12.32
CA ALA A 70 -6.83 -5.43 12.30
C ALA A 70 -6.18 -4.35 11.44
N ASN A 71 -4.89 -4.18 11.60
CA ASN A 71 -4.12 -3.25 10.77
C ASN A 71 -3.78 -3.96 9.47
N VAL A 72 -4.80 -4.26 8.68
CA VAL A 72 -4.62 -4.94 7.41
C VAL A 72 -5.19 -4.07 6.30
N TRP A 73 -4.48 -4.02 5.18
CA TRP A 73 -4.74 -3.05 4.12
C TRP A 73 -4.63 -3.69 2.76
N GLN A 74 -5.33 -3.11 1.81
CA GLN A 74 -5.24 -3.48 0.40
C GLN A 74 -4.49 -2.37 -0.32
N ALA A 75 -3.47 -2.73 -1.08
CA ALA A 75 -2.71 -1.76 -1.85
C ALA A 75 -3.41 -1.48 -3.17
N ARG A 76 -3.39 -0.22 -3.56
CA ARG A 76 -3.96 0.23 -4.81
C ARG A 76 -2.94 1.13 -5.48
N ARG A 77 -2.96 1.20 -6.80
CA ARG A 77 -2.03 2.09 -7.49
C ARG A 77 -2.28 3.53 -7.07
N ALA A 78 -1.21 4.22 -6.80
CA ALA A 78 -1.32 5.59 -6.32
C ALA A 78 -1.88 6.50 -7.37
N THR A 79 -1.55 6.26 -8.66
CA THR A 79 -1.99 7.12 -9.73
C THR A 79 -2.92 6.34 -10.60
N PRO A 80 -4.12 6.64 -10.55
CA PRO A 80 -5.02 6.02 -11.50
C PRO A 80 -4.73 6.53 -12.86
N ASN A 81 -4.48 6.89 -13.51
CA ASN A 81 -4.29 7.40 -14.53
C ASN A 81 -4.52 8.42 -15.15
N THR A 82 -4.40 8.76 -14.91
CA THR A 82 -4.55 9.49 -15.33
C THR A 82 -4.41 10.16 -16.14
N ARG A 83 -4.60 10.33 -16.46
CA ARG A 83 -4.58 10.88 -17.01
C ARG A 83 -4.72 11.28 -17.68
N ASN A 84 -5.04 11.52 -17.97
CA ASN A 84 -5.32 11.89 -18.51
C ASN A 84 -5.32 12.34 -18.92
N THR A 85 -5.44 12.50 -19.03
CA THR A 85 -5.61 12.89 -19.31
C THR A 85 -5.50 13.20 -19.64
#